data_106e6414fc8a592600b2300627b67c59
#
_entry.id   106e6414fc8a592600b2300627b67c59
#
_cell.length_a   1.000
_cell.length_b   1.000
_cell.length_c   1.000
_cell.angle_alpha   90.00
_cell.angle_beta   90.00
_cell.angle_gamma   90.00
#
_symmetry.space_group_name_H-M   'P 1'
#
loop_
_entity.id
_entity.type
_entity.pdbx_description
1 polymer ?
#
loop_
_entity_poly.entity_id
_entity_poly.type
_entity_poly.pdbx_seq_one_letter_code
_entity_poly.pdbx_strand_id
1 'polypeptide(L)'
;MSSSASAGKMGTPQITFFCICAVIVLGTLTASASLGPAGLTLWAIAIVLFVIPNMMIISELGTTYPAEGGIYDWIRRAFGKRMSTRAIYLYWVSNGIWMAANFILLTGVIADTFWPGMPLWVQLPLVIGFIWLTVAIINHQVEIGIGITVTGALFKIIIIGTAGIGGMVYAFHHGIATPFTAESLIPSSSSSGIGFFSAIIYNITGFELVACMGSVLKNPARTMPRAILYSSLAVVGLYIFGSLGIMMALPLDHINLVSGVTDAIRPLFGDNSPIVLIITVLFMLCIVGDQVTWSMAPSRAAAEAAREGCLPAIVGKWHPKYNTPCGASTTLGWVGTAVSILYTCFAAGDNADAFWSAFSFSSTCIISSYLLFYPAFIKLRLSDPGTSRPYRMPGGAVTAWVCTLLCVSFIAVAIVLFVFPDILSGTVNWRHSGPIVIGMIFILAVGEVIIRRSEQRHAATLTASLQETPQ
;
A
#
# COMPACT_ATOMS: atom_id res chain seq x y z
N MET A 1 13.66 33.12 2.86
CA MET A 1 12.40 33.75 3.27
C MET A 1 11.46 32.64 3.65
N SER A 2 11.08 32.62 4.90
CA SER A 2 10.30 31.59 5.57
C SER A 2 8.95 31.40 4.90
N SER A 3 8.70 30.20 4.36
CA SER A 3 7.34 29.75 4.09
C SER A 3 6.62 29.62 5.43
N SER A 4 5.89 30.65 5.81
CA SER A 4 4.95 30.56 6.92
C SER A 4 3.88 29.54 6.54
N ALA A 5 4.13 28.32 6.90
CA ALA A 5 3.28 27.46 7.66
C ALA A 5 1.83 27.28 7.16
N SER A 6 1.61 26.25 6.42
CA SER A 6 0.40 25.46 6.68
C SER A 6 0.62 24.55 7.91
N ALA A 7 1.30 25.05 8.93
CA ALA A 7 1.61 24.34 10.15
C ALA A 7 0.30 23.92 10.84
N GLY A 8 0.06 22.61 10.92
CA GLY A 8 -0.89 22.03 11.84
C GLY A 8 -2.36 22.05 11.38
N LYS A 9 -2.67 21.74 10.12
CA LYS A 9 -4.08 21.63 9.65
C LYS A 9 -4.76 20.31 10.02
N MET A 10 -4.02 19.18 10.14
CA MET A 10 -4.61 17.87 10.36
C MET A 10 -4.53 17.39 11.81
N GLY A 11 -5.69 17.12 12.39
CA GLY A 11 -5.82 16.49 13.70
C GLY A 11 -5.94 14.97 13.63
N THR A 12 -6.12 14.31 14.79
CA THR A 12 -6.25 12.86 14.89
C THR A 12 -7.34 12.29 13.96
N PRO A 13 -8.57 12.83 13.84
CA PRO A 13 -9.58 12.25 12.96
C PRO A 13 -9.17 12.25 11.49
N GLN A 14 -8.67 13.39 10.97
CA GLN A 14 -8.28 13.49 9.56
C GLN A 14 -7.16 12.49 9.22
N ILE A 15 -6.19 12.32 10.11
CA ILE A 15 -5.10 11.35 9.92
C ILE A 15 -5.62 9.91 10.04
N THR A 16 -6.56 9.65 10.94
CA THR A 16 -7.19 8.33 11.03
C THR A 16 -7.89 7.97 9.72
N PHE A 17 -8.67 8.88 9.14
CA PHE A 17 -9.29 8.65 7.82
C PHE A 17 -8.27 8.53 6.69
N PHE A 18 -7.19 9.31 6.74
CA PHE A 18 -6.08 9.17 5.79
C PHE A 18 -5.49 7.76 5.84
N CYS A 19 -5.19 7.22 7.03
CA CYS A 19 -4.70 5.85 7.21
C CYS A 19 -5.71 4.81 6.74
N ILE A 20 -7.00 4.97 7.07
CA ILE A 20 -8.06 4.06 6.61
C ILE A 20 -8.10 4.01 5.08
N CYS A 21 -8.04 5.16 4.43
CA CYS A 21 -8.01 5.22 2.98
C CYS A 21 -6.76 4.54 2.40
N ALA A 22 -5.58 4.83 2.97
CA ALA A 22 -4.32 4.28 2.48
C ALA A 22 -4.22 2.77 2.68
N VAL A 23 -4.57 2.27 3.88
CA VAL A 23 -4.29 0.88 4.27
C VAL A 23 -5.37 -0.10 3.80
N ILE A 24 -6.63 0.32 3.74
CA ILE A 24 -7.69 -0.56 3.23
C ILE A 24 -7.66 -0.58 1.70
N VAL A 25 -7.33 -1.73 1.15
CA VAL A 25 -7.39 -2.02 -0.29
C VAL A 25 -8.57 -2.95 -0.54
N LEU A 26 -9.63 -2.45 -1.17
CA LEU A 26 -10.88 -3.22 -1.35
C LEU A 26 -10.69 -4.48 -2.19
N GLY A 27 -9.78 -4.46 -3.18
CA GLY A 27 -9.46 -5.65 -3.99
C GLY A 27 -8.83 -6.79 -3.18
N THR A 28 -8.18 -6.50 -2.05
CA THR A 28 -7.59 -7.52 -1.18
C THR A 28 -8.52 -8.00 -0.06
N LEU A 29 -9.69 -7.37 0.11
CA LEU A 29 -10.71 -7.82 1.04
C LEU A 29 -11.25 -9.20 0.63
N THR A 30 -11.48 -9.39 -0.66
CA THR A 30 -11.92 -10.68 -1.23
C THR A 30 -10.87 -11.76 -1.09
N ALA A 31 -9.57 -11.42 -1.27
CA ALA A 31 -8.47 -12.34 -0.98
C ALA A 31 -8.42 -12.75 0.50
N SER A 32 -8.72 -11.84 1.42
CA SER A 32 -8.86 -12.15 2.85
C SER A 32 -10.05 -13.07 3.12
N ALA A 33 -11.18 -12.89 2.44
CA ALA A 33 -12.36 -13.73 2.57
C ALA A 33 -12.15 -15.13 1.97
N SER A 34 -11.41 -15.24 0.85
CA SER A 34 -11.13 -16.53 0.19
C SER A 34 -10.20 -17.45 0.98
N LEU A 35 -9.52 -16.96 2.04
CA LEU A 35 -8.86 -17.78 3.04
C LEU A 35 -9.86 -18.63 3.88
N GLY A 36 -11.14 -18.29 3.78
CA GLY A 36 -12.18 -18.95 4.58
C GLY A 36 -12.06 -18.66 6.07
N PRO A 37 -12.69 -19.50 6.94
CA PRO A 37 -12.63 -19.31 8.38
C PRO A 37 -11.21 -19.33 8.96
N ALA A 38 -10.26 -20.05 8.35
CA ALA A 38 -8.84 -20.02 8.73
C ALA A 38 -8.23 -18.61 8.65
N GLY A 39 -8.76 -17.75 7.77
CA GLY A 39 -8.38 -16.35 7.66
C GLY A 39 -8.57 -15.59 8.98
N LEU A 40 -9.60 -15.90 9.77
CA LEU A 40 -9.83 -15.26 11.08
C LEU A 40 -8.71 -15.58 12.07
N THR A 41 -8.25 -16.82 12.09
CA THR A 41 -7.11 -17.25 12.91
C THR A 41 -5.81 -16.56 12.46
N LEU A 42 -5.60 -16.49 11.14
CA LEU A 42 -4.45 -15.79 10.58
C LEU A 42 -4.49 -14.28 10.90
N TRP A 43 -5.67 -13.64 10.89
CA TRP A 43 -5.84 -12.28 11.36
C TRP A 43 -5.49 -12.12 12.84
N ALA A 44 -5.95 -13.02 13.71
CA ALA A 44 -5.63 -12.99 15.13
C ALA A 44 -4.11 -13.11 15.38
N ILE A 45 -3.45 -14.02 14.67
CA ILE A 45 -2.00 -14.20 14.70
C ILE A 45 -1.30 -12.92 14.21
N ALA A 46 -1.73 -12.37 13.08
CA ALA A 46 -1.14 -11.15 12.51
C ALA A 46 -1.33 -9.93 13.42
N ILE A 47 -2.45 -9.79 14.12
CA ILE A 47 -2.68 -8.70 15.09
C ILE A 47 -1.61 -8.74 16.19
N VAL A 48 -1.43 -9.89 16.81
CA VAL A 48 -0.53 -10.03 17.96
C VAL A 48 0.93 -9.95 17.54
N LEU A 49 1.31 -10.63 16.46
CA LEU A 49 2.72 -10.81 16.09
C LEU A 49 3.23 -9.77 15.09
N PHE A 50 2.35 -9.02 14.42
CA PHE A 50 2.77 -8.01 13.45
C PHE A 50 2.14 -6.63 13.68
N VAL A 51 0.78 -6.52 13.78
CA VAL A 51 0.12 -5.21 13.88
C VAL A 51 0.60 -4.44 15.12
N ILE A 52 0.53 -5.06 16.30
CA ILE A 52 0.93 -4.43 17.55
C ILE A 52 2.42 -4.03 17.53
N PRO A 53 3.36 -4.93 17.20
CA PRO A 53 4.77 -4.56 17.04
C PRO A 53 5.01 -3.43 16.04
N ASN A 54 4.39 -3.49 14.87
CA ASN A 54 4.54 -2.50 13.81
C ASN A 54 4.06 -1.12 14.25
N MET A 55 2.86 -1.04 14.86
CA MET A 55 2.32 0.21 15.43
C MET A 55 3.25 0.85 16.46
N MET A 56 3.84 0.04 17.34
CA MET A 56 4.77 0.52 18.38
C MET A 56 6.03 1.10 17.74
N ILE A 57 6.60 0.41 16.75
CA ILE A 57 7.82 0.85 16.03
C ILE A 57 7.54 2.16 15.29
N ILE A 58 6.47 2.24 14.50
CA ILE A 58 6.12 3.44 13.73
C ILE A 58 5.80 4.62 14.66
N SER A 59 5.08 4.37 15.76
CA SER A 59 4.77 5.41 16.73
C SER A 59 6.02 5.99 17.40
N GLU A 60 7.00 5.15 17.77
CA GLU A 60 8.25 5.63 18.35
C GLU A 60 9.10 6.39 17.34
N LEU A 61 9.32 5.84 16.16
CA LEU A 61 10.11 6.51 15.12
C LEU A 61 9.46 7.82 14.67
N GLY A 62 8.16 7.81 14.39
CA GLY A 62 7.44 8.97 13.89
C GLY A 62 7.35 10.12 14.89
N THR A 63 7.27 9.83 16.19
CA THR A 63 7.28 10.88 17.24
C THR A 63 8.69 11.37 17.56
N THR A 64 9.70 10.51 17.43
CA THR A 64 11.10 10.85 17.73
C THR A 64 11.75 11.62 16.58
N TYR A 65 11.46 11.21 15.35
CA TYR A 65 12.03 11.79 14.13
C TYR A 65 10.92 12.22 13.16
N PRO A 66 10.14 13.25 13.51
CA PRO A 66 9.05 13.75 12.65
C PRO A 66 9.65 14.53 11.46
N ALA A 67 9.81 13.87 10.32
CA ALA A 67 10.32 14.47 9.10
C ALA A 67 9.44 14.10 7.90
N GLU A 68 9.39 14.97 6.89
CA GLU A 68 8.62 14.72 5.66
C GLU A 68 9.12 13.50 4.86
N GLY A 69 10.37 13.10 5.07
CA GLY A 69 10.97 11.93 4.44
C GLY A 69 10.49 10.58 4.99
N GLY A 70 9.82 10.56 6.17
CA GLY A 70 9.31 9.33 6.79
C GLY A 70 10.33 8.20 6.82
N ILE A 71 10.01 7.06 6.18
CA ILE A 71 10.90 5.89 6.07
C ILE A 71 12.28 6.26 5.51
N TYR A 72 12.34 7.15 4.50
CA TYR A 72 13.61 7.58 3.91
C TYR A 72 14.53 8.23 4.96
N ASP A 73 14.01 9.15 5.78
CA ASP A 73 14.80 9.84 6.80
C ASP A 73 15.26 8.88 7.90
N TRP A 74 14.40 7.96 8.36
CA TRP A 74 14.76 6.98 9.37
C TRP A 74 15.86 6.02 8.92
N ILE A 75 15.75 5.47 7.70
CA ILE A 75 16.79 4.61 7.11
C ILE A 75 18.06 5.40 6.87
N ARG A 76 17.97 6.66 6.43
CA ARG A 76 19.11 7.54 6.21
C ARG A 76 19.90 7.82 7.48
N ARG A 77 19.23 8.15 8.57
CA ARG A 77 19.85 8.35 9.89
C ARG A 77 20.53 7.08 10.39
N ALA A 78 19.90 5.93 10.16
CA ALA A 78 20.44 4.65 10.59
C ALA A 78 21.59 4.15 9.71
N PHE A 79 21.43 4.11 8.39
CA PHE A 79 22.32 3.40 7.48
C PHE A 79 22.98 4.29 6.43
N GLY A 80 22.70 5.59 6.46
CA GLY A 80 23.26 6.56 5.53
C GLY A 80 22.47 6.68 4.22
N LYS A 81 22.90 7.66 3.44
CA LYS A 81 22.24 8.16 2.24
C LYS A 81 21.98 7.07 1.18
N ARG A 82 22.98 6.24 0.90
CA ARG A 82 22.91 5.26 -0.18
C ARG A 82 21.91 4.14 0.12
N MET A 83 21.84 3.65 1.36
CA MET A 83 20.88 2.61 1.75
C MET A 83 19.45 3.15 1.78
N SER A 84 19.25 4.38 2.27
CA SER A 84 17.94 5.01 2.26
C SER A 84 17.42 5.26 0.83
N THR A 85 18.32 5.62 -0.09
CA THR A 85 17.93 5.81 -1.49
C THR A 85 17.48 4.49 -2.15
N ARG A 86 18.13 3.37 -1.85
CA ARG A 86 17.67 2.05 -2.32
C ARG A 86 16.30 1.70 -1.80
N ALA A 87 16.05 1.93 -0.50
CA ALA A 87 14.75 1.66 0.10
C ALA A 87 13.65 2.55 -0.51
N ILE A 88 13.90 3.87 -0.62
CA ILE A 88 12.89 4.78 -1.18
C ILE A 88 12.66 4.57 -2.67
N TYR A 89 13.68 4.15 -3.42
CA TYR A 89 13.52 3.79 -4.81
C TYR A 89 12.53 2.64 -4.99
N LEU A 90 12.69 1.54 -4.21
CA LEU A 90 11.76 0.41 -4.23
C LEU A 90 10.35 0.83 -3.79
N TYR A 91 10.26 1.57 -2.69
CA TYR A 91 9.02 2.08 -2.12
C TYR A 91 8.27 3.00 -3.10
N TRP A 92 8.98 3.83 -3.84
CA TRP A 92 8.41 4.78 -4.79
C TRP A 92 8.05 4.10 -6.11
N VAL A 93 8.95 3.32 -6.71
CA VAL A 93 8.70 2.63 -8.00
C VAL A 93 7.55 1.63 -7.89
N SER A 94 7.40 0.94 -6.74
CA SER A 94 6.27 0.04 -6.49
C SER A 94 4.92 0.72 -6.70
N ASN A 95 4.81 2.02 -6.39
CA ASN A 95 3.56 2.76 -6.60
C ASN A 95 3.20 2.94 -8.08
N GLY A 96 4.19 3.01 -8.98
CA GLY A 96 3.93 3.00 -10.42
C GLY A 96 3.39 1.65 -10.90
N ILE A 97 3.92 0.55 -10.35
CA ILE A 97 3.44 -0.80 -10.63
C ILE A 97 2.02 -0.99 -10.05
N TRP A 98 1.82 -0.53 -8.81
CA TRP A 98 0.53 -0.56 -8.14
C TRP A 98 -0.54 0.25 -8.89
N MET A 99 -0.16 1.37 -9.48
CA MET A 99 -1.03 2.21 -10.31
C MET A 99 -1.56 1.42 -11.52
N ALA A 100 -0.73 0.62 -12.16
CA ALA A 100 -1.14 -0.29 -13.23
C ALA A 100 -2.14 -1.34 -12.72
N ALA A 101 -1.83 -2.03 -11.62
CA ALA A 101 -2.70 -3.05 -11.03
C ALA A 101 -4.09 -2.48 -10.67
N ASN A 102 -4.12 -1.33 -9.97
CA ASN A 102 -5.36 -0.67 -9.56
C ASN A 102 -6.25 -0.30 -10.75
N PHE A 103 -5.67 0.20 -11.84
CA PHE A 103 -6.48 0.62 -12.98
C PHE A 103 -6.83 -0.53 -13.93
N ILE A 104 -6.07 -1.63 -13.93
CA ILE A 104 -6.51 -2.90 -14.51
C ILE A 104 -7.74 -3.43 -13.75
N LEU A 105 -7.69 -3.44 -12.41
CA LEU A 105 -8.85 -3.80 -11.58
C LEU A 105 -10.06 -2.89 -11.88
N LEU A 106 -9.85 -1.57 -11.90
CA LEU A 106 -10.93 -0.61 -12.18
C LEU A 106 -11.57 -0.86 -13.54
N THR A 107 -10.78 -1.07 -14.59
CA THR A 107 -11.32 -1.35 -15.92
C THR A 107 -11.99 -2.71 -16.00
N GLY A 108 -11.52 -3.71 -15.25
CA GLY A 108 -12.21 -4.99 -15.09
C GLY A 108 -13.61 -4.80 -14.49
N VAL A 109 -13.72 -4.05 -13.38
CA VAL A 109 -15.01 -3.74 -12.75
C VAL A 109 -15.94 -2.96 -13.69
N ILE A 110 -15.40 -2.02 -14.47
CA ILE A 110 -16.19 -1.29 -15.50
C ILE A 110 -16.68 -2.25 -16.58
N ALA A 111 -15.81 -3.14 -17.06
CA ALA A 111 -16.17 -4.12 -18.07
C ALA A 111 -17.29 -5.03 -17.57
N ASP A 112 -17.10 -5.64 -16.38
CA ASP A 112 -18.08 -6.58 -15.81
C ASP A 112 -19.46 -5.93 -15.55
N THR A 113 -19.46 -4.63 -15.21
CA THR A 113 -20.70 -3.94 -14.81
C THR A 113 -21.42 -3.29 -15.98
N PHE A 114 -20.70 -2.63 -16.89
CA PHE A 114 -21.30 -1.76 -17.91
C PHE A 114 -21.08 -2.24 -19.34
N TRP A 115 -20.05 -3.04 -19.60
CA TRP A 115 -19.71 -3.50 -20.93
C TRP A 115 -19.07 -4.88 -20.91
N PRO A 116 -19.84 -5.96 -20.61
CA PRO A 116 -19.31 -7.32 -20.66
C PRO A 116 -18.65 -7.64 -22.00
N GLY A 117 -17.43 -8.19 -21.95
CA GLY A 117 -16.65 -8.45 -23.16
C GLY A 117 -15.96 -7.22 -23.78
N MET A 118 -15.74 -6.15 -22.99
CA MET A 118 -14.97 -4.97 -23.41
C MET A 118 -13.63 -5.39 -24.02
N PRO A 119 -13.33 -5.00 -25.29
CA PRO A 119 -12.10 -5.44 -25.96
C PRO A 119 -10.87 -4.74 -25.40
N LEU A 120 -9.73 -5.42 -25.42
CA LEU A 120 -8.44 -4.92 -24.86
C LEU A 120 -8.00 -3.57 -25.43
N TRP A 121 -8.32 -3.28 -26.70
CA TRP A 121 -7.99 -2.00 -27.30
C TRP A 121 -8.78 -0.81 -26.74
N VAL A 122 -9.87 -1.06 -25.98
CA VAL A 122 -10.61 -0.06 -25.19
C VAL A 122 -10.12 -0.05 -23.75
N GLN A 123 -9.88 -1.24 -23.15
CA GLN A 123 -9.43 -1.35 -21.76
C GLN A 123 -8.09 -0.65 -21.53
N LEU A 124 -7.09 -0.89 -22.38
CA LEU A 124 -5.76 -0.33 -22.20
C LEU A 124 -5.71 1.21 -22.26
N PRO A 125 -6.35 1.90 -23.22
CA PRO A 125 -6.49 3.36 -23.19
C PRO A 125 -7.20 3.90 -21.95
N LEU A 126 -8.21 3.18 -21.42
CA LEU A 126 -8.88 3.57 -20.17
C LEU A 126 -7.91 3.48 -18.97
N VAL A 127 -7.16 2.37 -18.83
CA VAL A 127 -6.14 2.22 -17.81
C VAL A 127 -5.15 3.38 -17.87
N ILE A 128 -4.60 3.67 -19.07
CA ILE A 128 -3.65 4.77 -19.27
C ILE A 128 -4.30 6.12 -18.94
N GLY A 129 -5.54 6.34 -19.34
CA GLY A 129 -6.30 7.56 -19.02
C GLY A 129 -6.45 7.79 -17.53
N PHE A 130 -6.78 6.76 -16.74
CA PHE A 130 -6.87 6.84 -15.28
C PHE A 130 -5.51 7.07 -14.60
N ILE A 131 -4.42 6.47 -15.14
CA ILE A 131 -3.06 6.73 -14.68
C ILE A 131 -2.75 8.23 -14.79
N TRP A 132 -2.94 8.81 -15.97
CA TRP A 132 -2.62 10.22 -16.22
C TRP A 132 -3.57 11.20 -15.53
N LEU A 133 -4.84 10.81 -15.36
CA LEU A 133 -5.78 11.56 -14.52
C LEU A 133 -5.28 11.66 -13.07
N THR A 134 -4.82 10.53 -12.51
CA THR A 134 -4.25 10.49 -11.16
C THR A 134 -3.00 11.37 -11.05
N VAL A 135 -2.08 11.27 -12.02
CA VAL A 135 -0.88 12.13 -12.09
C VAL A 135 -1.28 13.62 -12.14
N ALA A 136 -2.30 13.97 -12.92
CA ALA A 136 -2.80 15.33 -12.99
C ALA A 136 -3.36 15.81 -11.64
N ILE A 137 -4.14 14.98 -10.93
CA ILE A 137 -4.69 15.29 -9.60
C ILE A 137 -3.56 15.55 -8.60
N ILE A 138 -2.56 14.65 -8.54
CA ILE A 138 -1.44 14.74 -7.58
C ILE A 138 -0.59 15.99 -7.86
N ASN A 139 -0.46 16.38 -9.12
CA ASN A 139 0.34 17.53 -9.53
C ASN A 139 -0.36 18.87 -9.24
N HIS A 140 -1.66 18.89 -8.91
CA HIS A 140 -2.36 20.13 -8.60
C HIS A 140 -2.11 20.54 -7.13
N GLN A 141 -3.05 20.37 -6.24
CA GLN A 141 -2.94 20.84 -4.85
C GLN A 141 -3.02 19.70 -3.86
N VAL A 142 -2.21 19.77 -2.80
CA VAL A 142 -2.21 18.77 -1.71
C VAL A 142 -3.57 18.71 -1.00
N GLU A 143 -4.25 19.85 -0.84
CA GLU A 143 -5.58 19.92 -0.21
C GLU A 143 -6.63 19.14 -0.99
N ILE A 144 -6.58 19.14 -2.33
CA ILE A 144 -7.49 18.33 -3.17
C ILE A 144 -7.23 16.85 -2.92
N GLY A 145 -5.96 16.44 -2.88
CA GLY A 145 -5.58 15.05 -2.58
C GLY A 145 -6.07 14.60 -1.20
N ILE A 146 -5.95 15.41 -0.17
CA ILE A 146 -6.45 15.10 1.19
C ILE A 146 -7.97 14.97 1.20
N GLY A 147 -8.69 15.87 0.51
CA GLY A 147 -10.14 15.80 0.39
C GLY A 147 -10.61 14.49 -0.26
N ILE A 148 -9.99 14.09 -1.36
CA ILE A 148 -10.25 12.82 -2.05
C ILE A 148 -9.96 11.63 -1.11
N THR A 149 -8.86 11.68 -0.36
CA THR A 149 -8.48 10.62 0.58
C THR A 149 -9.50 10.43 1.70
N VAL A 150 -9.97 11.52 2.33
CA VAL A 150 -10.98 11.44 3.40
C VAL A 150 -12.31 10.90 2.86
N THR A 151 -12.74 11.38 1.69
CA THR A 151 -13.96 10.89 1.05
C THR A 151 -13.84 9.43 0.66
N GLY A 152 -12.69 9.01 0.12
CA GLY A 152 -12.40 7.61 -0.19
C GLY A 152 -12.46 6.70 1.04
N ALA A 153 -11.98 7.14 2.19
CA ALA A 153 -12.10 6.39 3.45
C ALA A 153 -13.56 6.17 3.86
N LEU A 154 -14.41 7.20 3.75
CA LEU A 154 -15.84 7.08 4.04
C LEU A 154 -16.53 6.09 3.09
N PHE A 155 -16.21 6.14 1.80
CA PHE A 155 -16.77 5.20 0.83
C PHE A 155 -16.35 3.76 1.13
N LYS A 156 -15.08 3.53 1.49
CA LYS A 156 -14.61 2.20 1.91
C LYS A 156 -15.37 1.67 3.12
N ILE A 157 -15.63 2.52 4.12
CA ILE A 157 -16.42 2.14 5.31
C ILE A 157 -17.86 1.78 4.90
N ILE A 158 -18.47 2.53 4.00
CA ILE A 158 -19.82 2.26 3.50
C ILE A 158 -19.85 0.93 2.75
N ILE A 159 -18.91 0.69 1.82
CA ILE A 159 -18.85 -0.52 1.01
C ILE A 159 -18.67 -1.76 1.90
N ILE A 160 -17.66 -1.72 2.80
CA ILE A 160 -17.37 -2.84 3.71
C ILE A 160 -18.52 -3.04 4.70
N GLY A 161 -19.10 -1.95 5.20
CA GLY A 161 -20.28 -1.98 6.08
C GLY A 161 -21.47 -2.65 5.39
N THR A 162 -21.73 -2.30 4.12
CA THR A 162 -22.82 -2.91 3.34
C THR A 162 -22.54 -4.39 3.07
N ALA A 163 -21.31 -4.79 2.73
CA ALA A 163 -20.96 -6.19 2.54
C ALA A 163 -21.06 -7.00 3.85
N GLY A 164 -20.58 -6.43 4.96
CA GLY A 164 -20.64 -7.06 6.28
C GLY A 164 -22.06 -7.24 6.80
N ILE A 165 -22.84 -6.15 6.86
CA ILE A 165 -24.25 -6.19 7.30
C ILE A 165 -25.08 -7.03 6.35
N GLY A 166 -24.86 -6.86 5.05
CA GLY A 166 -25.54 -7.61 4.01
C GLY A 166 -25.33 -9.12 4.16
N GLY A 167 -24.09 -9.55 4.33
CA GLY A 167 -23.80 -10.97 4.56
C GLY A 167 -24.48 -11.53 5.81
N MET A 168 -24.54 -10.77 6.91
CA MET A 168 -25.28 -11.17 8.13
C MET A 168 -26.78 -11.31 7.87
N VAL A 169 -27.38 -10.34 7.16
CA VAL A 169 -28.81 -10.40 6.79
C VAL A 169 -29.08 -11.58 5.88
N TYR A 170 -28.21 -11.84 4.90
CA TYR A 170 -28.32 -13.02 4.04
C TYR A 170 -28.29 -14.31 4.85
N ALA A 171 -27.30 -14.45 5.74
CA ALA A 171 -27.15 -15.63 6.59
C ALA A 171 -28.35 -15.85 7.52
N PHE A 172 -28.99 -14.78 8.01
CA PHE A 172 -30.19 -14.86 8.84
C PHE A 172 -31.39 -15.46 8.07
N HIS A 173 -31.52 -15.15 6.79
CA HIS A 173 -32.66 -15.62 5.97
C HIS A 173 -32.40 -16.95 5.24
N HIS A 174 -31.15 -17.22 4.85
CA HIS A 174 -30.82 -18.36 3.97
C HIS A 174 -29.82 -19.34 4.59
N GLY A 175 -29.34 -19.05 5.81
CA GLY A 175 -28.23 -19.79 6.41
C GLY A 175 -26.85 -19.28 5.95
N ILE A 176 -25.80 -19.73 6.62
CA ILE A 176 -24.43 -19.34 6.37
C ILE A 176 -23.92 -20.11 5.15
N ALA A 177 -23.49 -19.40 4.10
CA ALA A 177 -23.02 -19.99 2.84
C ALA A 177 -21.68 -20.74 3.01
N THR A 178 -20.74 -20.18 3.78
CA THR A 178 -19.48 -20.85 4.14
C THR A 178 -19.55 -21.36 5.57
N PRO A 179 -19.53 -22.69 5.82
CA PRO A 179 -19.66 -23.24 7.17
C PRO A 179 -18.44 -22.94 8.04
N PHE A 180 -18.68 -22.54 9.30
CA PHE A 180 -17.65 -22.32 10.31
C PHE A 180 -17.59 -23.52 11.25
N THR A 181 -16.55 -24.34 11.11
CA THR A 181 -16.26 -25.47 11.98
C THR A 181 -14.95 -25.26 12.73
N ALA A 182 -14.73 -25.95 13.85
CA ALA A 182 -13.45 -25.88 14.56
C ALA A 182 -12.27 -26.29 13.67
N GLU A 183 -12.48 -27.23 12.77
CA GLU A 183 -11.47 -27.69 11.81
C GLU A 183 -11.17 -26.64 10.75
N SER A 184 -12.20 -25.95 10.20
CA SER A 184 -12.03 -24.92 9.20
C SER A 184 -11.35 -23.64 9.72
N LEU A 185 -11.32 -23.43 11.05
CA LEU A 185 -10.58 -22.34 11.68
C LEU A 185 -9.08 -22.61 11.77
N ILE A 186 -8.63 -23.87 11.61
CA ILE A 186 -7.22 -24.23 11.69
C ILE A 186 -6.55 -24.02 10.33
N PRO A 187 -5.58 -23.09 10.20
CA PRO A 187 -4.85 -22.94 8.95
C PRO A 187 -4.07 -24.21 8.61
N SER A 188 -4.24 -24.72 7.40
CA SER A 188 -3.49 -25.86 6.89
C SER A 188 -2.77 -25.50 5.58
N SER A 189 -1.64 -26.14 5.31
CA SER A 189 -0.90 -25.94 4.06
C SER A 189 -1.66 -26.43 2.82
N SER A 190 -2.66 -27.29 3.01
CA SER A 190 -3.56 -27.78 1.97
C SER A 190 -4.80 -26.89 1.77
N SER A 191 -5.00 -25.87 2.62
CA SER A 191 -6.12 -24.94 2.45
C SER A 191 -5.97 -24.19 1.14
N SER A 192 -6.99 -24.24 0.29
CA SER A 192 -7.05 -23.40 -0.90
C SER A 192 -6.95 -21.94 -0.45
N GLY A 193 -6.07 -21.18 -1.07
CA GLY A 193 -5.92 -19.76 -0.77
C GLY A 193 -4.93 -19.40 0.34
N ILE A 194 -4.21 -20.33 0.98
CA ILE A 194 -3.22 -20.01 2.03
C ILE A 194 -2.15 -19.03 1.54
N GLY A 195 -1.85 -19.00 0.23
CA GLY A 195 -0.97 -18.02 -0.40
C GLY A 195 -1.43 -16.56 -0.20
N PHE A 196 -2.74 -16.33 -0.04
CA PHE A 196 -3.29 -14.99 0.22
C PHE A 196 -3.02 -14.48 1.65
N PHE A 197 -2.37 -15.27 2.52
CA PHE A 197 -1.87 -14.76 3.80
C PHE A 197 -0.90 -13.57 3.61
N SER A 198 -0.14 -13.56 2.52
CA SER A 198 0.68 -12.42 2.12
C SER A 198 -0.15 -11.13 1.96
N ALA A 199 -1.38 -11.23 1.45
CA ALA A 199 -2.30 -10.09 1.33
C ALA A 199 -2.72 -9.56 2.71
N ILE A 200 -2.96 -10.43 3.71
CA ILE A 200 -3.23 -9.99 5.09
C ILE A 200 -2.05 -9.17 5.63
N ILE A 201 -0.81 -9.65 5.46
CA ILE A 201 0.38 -8.94 5.92
C ILE A 201 0.52 -7.59 5.18
N TYR A 202 0.28 -7.55 3.88
CA TYR A 202 0.27 -6.31 3.10
C TYR A 202 -0.80 -5.33 3.60
N ASN A 203 -2.02 -5.80 3.89
CA ASN A 203 -3.16 -4.99 4.32
C ASN A 203 -2.97 -4.30 5.67
N ILE A 204 -1.91 -4.61 6.39
CA ILE A 204 -1.54 -4.01 7.68
C ILE A 204 -0.18 -3.30 7.61
N THR A 205 0.29 -3.00 6.41
CA THR A 205 1.38 -2.05 6.12
C THR A 205 0.80 -0.71 5.68
N GLY A 206 1.62 0.35 5.61
CA GLY A 206 1.19 1.66 5.13
C GLY A 206 0.91 2.69 6.24
N PHE A 207 0.89 2.31 7.52
CA PHE A 207 0.70 3.27 8.62
C PHE A 207 1.86 4.29 8.74
N GLU A 208 3.03 3.97 8.22
CA GLU A 208 4.19 4.87 8.17
C GLU A 208 4.00 6.07 7.23
N LEU A 209 3.01 6.03 6.33
CA LEU A 209 2.64 7.17 5.49
C LEU A 209 2.30 8.42 6.32
N VAL A 210 1.81 8.23 7.56
CA VAL A 210 1.57 9.33 8.50
C VAL A 210 2.86 10.09 8.80
N ALA A 211 3.98 9.41 8.90
CA ALA A 211 5.26 10.04 9.18
C ALA A 211 5.71 10.96 8.03
N CYS A 212 5.39 10.61 6.79
CA CYS A 212 5.66 11.46 5.62
C CYS A 212 4.80 12.75 5.59
N MET A 213 3.78 12.82 6.45
CA MET A 213 2.88 13.97 6.59
C MET A 213 3.19 14.82 7.82
N GLY A 214 4.36 14.64 8.43
CA GLY A 214 4.77 15.27 9.71
C GLY A 214 4.58 16.79 9.77
N SER A 215 4.88 17.50 8.68
CA SER A 215 4.75 18.96 8.57
C SER A 215 3.31 19.48 8.61
N VAL A 216 2.32 18.65 8.27
CA VAL A 216 0.90 19.04 8.25
C VAL A 216 0.14 18.58 9.49
N LEU A 217 0.79 17.90 10.45
CA LEU A 217 0.17 17.39 11.67
C LEU A 217 0.10 18.47 12.76
N LYS A 218 -1.07 18.55 13.41
CA LYS A 218 -1.21 19.26 14.69
C LYS A 218 -0.58 18.41 15.80
N ASN A 219 0.46 18.91 16.48
CA ASN A 219 1.12 18.23 17.59
C ASN A 219 1.46 16.76 17.28
N PRO A 220 2.47 16.48 16.40
CA PRO A 220 2.82 15.14 15.95
C PRO A 220 3.01 14.13 17.07
N ALA A 221 3.62 14.55 18.20
CA ALA A 221 3.89 13.70 19.35
C ALA A 221 2.63 13.04 19.97
N ARG A 222 1.47 13.72 19.90
CA ARG A 222 0.21 13.20 20.44
C ARG A 222 -0.71 12.65 19.33
N THR A 223 -0.73 13.34 18.19
CA THR A 223 -1.65 12.98 17.08
C THR A 223 -1.24 11.66 16.43
N MET A 224 0.04 11.45 16.20
CA MET A 224 0.53 10.29 15.45
C MET A 224 0.24 8.94 16.14
N PRO A 225 0.61 8.71 17.42
CA PRO A 225 0.32 7.43 18.07
C PRO A 225 -1.17 7.13 18.18
N ARG A 226 -1.99 8.16 18.45
CA ARG A 226 -3.45 8.01 18.56
C ARG A 226 -4.08 7.67 17.20
N ALA A 227 -3.65 8.35 16.14
CA ALA A 227 -4.16 8.11 14.80
C ALA A 227 -3.77 6.70 14.31
N ILE A 228 -2.54 6.27 14.56
CA ILE A 228 -2.06 4.91 14.24
C ILE A 228 -2.90 3.88 15.01
N LEU A 229 -3.12 4.06 16.30
CA LEU A 229 -3.95 3.14 17.10
C LEU A 229 -5.38 3.06 16.57
N TYR A 230 -6.06 4.20 16.40
CA TYR A 230 -7.46 4.21 15.96
C TYR A 230 -7.62 3.68 14.53
N SER A 231 -6.70 4.04 13.63
CA SER A 231 -6.73 3.52 12.26
C SER A 231 -6.44 2.03 12.20
N SER A 232 -5.50 1.51 13.00
CA SER A 232 -5.22 0.07 13.03
C SER A 232 -6.41 -0.74 13.55
N LEU A 233 -7.06 -0.27 14.61
CA LEU A 233 -8.29 -0.90 15.12
C LEU A 233 -9.41 -0.88 14.09
N ALA A 234 -9.60 0.26 13.41
CA ALA A 234 -10.62 0.41 12.38
C ALA A 234 -10.32 -0.48 11.16
N VAL A 235 -9.09 -0.48 10.68
CA VAL A 235 -8.65 -1.27 9.50
C VAL A 235 -8.83 -2.77 9.77
N VAL A 236 -8.29 -3.27 10.86
CA VAL A 236 -8.42 -4.70 11.24
C VAL A 236 -9.89 -5.08 11.43
N GLY A 237 -10.65 -4.26 12.17
CA GLY A 237 -12.07 -4.49 12.39
C GLY A 237 -12.87 -4.53 11.09
N LEU A 238 -12.62 -3.60 10.17
CA LEU A 238 -13.30 -3.55 8.87
C LEU A 238 -12.91 -4.74 7.96
N TYR A 239 -11.64 -5.16 7.93
CA TYR A 239 -11.24 -6.34 7.16
C TYR A 239 -11.91 -7.62 7.68
N ILE A 240 -11.89 -7.85 9.00
CA ILE A 240 -12.53 -9.02 9.61
C ILE A 240 -14.04 -8.97 9.35
N PHE A 241 -14.67 -7.83 9.61
CA PHE A 241 -16.11 -7.64 9.43
C PHE A 241 -16.56 -7.85 7.97
N GLY A 242 -15.83 -7.25 7.02
CA GLY A 242 -16.13 -7.40 5.60
C GLY A 242 -15.88 -8.83 5.09
N SER A 243 -14.77 -9.46 5.51
CA SER A 243 -14.48 -10.85 5.14
C SER A 243 -15.52 -11.81 5.69
N LEU A 244 -15.99 -11.62 6.94
CA LEU A 244 -17.10 -12.38 7.52
C LEU A 244 -18.37 -12.23 6.71
N GLY A 245 -18.74 -10.99 6.33
CA GLY A 245 -19.92 -10.74 5.52
C GLY A 245 -19.86 -11.45 4.16
N ILE A 246 -18.73 -11.40 3.49
CA ILE A 246 -18.53 -12.08 2.19
C ILE A 246 -18.70 -13.61 2.38
N MET A 247 -18.05 -14.21 3.37
CA MET A 247 -18.17 -15.65 3.66
C MET A 247 -19.57 -16.08 4.08
N MET A 248 -20.31 -15.20 4.73
CA MET A 248 -21.71 -15.48 5.09
C MET A 248 -22.65 -15.49 3.87
N ALA A 249 -22.35 -14.64 2.86
CA ALA A 249 -23.17 -14.51 1.66
C ALA A 249 -22.78 -15.46 0.52
N LEU A 250 -21.50 -15.86 0.45
CA LEU A 250 -20.95 -16.63 -0.67
C LEU A 250 -20.21 -17.89 -0.19
N PRO A 251 -20.36 -19.03 -0.91
CA PRO A 251 -19.46 -20.17 -0.77
C PRO A 251 -18.03 -19.80 -1.19
N LEU A 252 -17.01 -20.43 -0.60
CA LEU A 252 -15.59 -20.09 -0.84
C LEU A 252 -15.17 -20.22 -2.31
N ASP A 253 -15.65 -21.22 -3.00
CA ASP A 253 -15.38 -21.50 -4.42
C ASP A 253 -16.05 -20.50 -5.37
N HIS A 254 -17.01 -19.72 -4.89
CA HIS A 254 -17.70 -18.67 -5.64
C HIS A 254 -17.17 -17.25 -5.33
N ILE A 255 -16.17 -17.09 -4.47
CA ILE A 255 -15.60 -15.78 -4.17
C ILE A 255 -14.67 -15.36 -5.32
N ASN A 256 -15.12 -14.43 -6.14
CA ASN A 256 -14.31 -13.82 -7.19
C ASN A 256 -13.39 -12.75 -6.56
N LEU A 257 -12.10 -12.82 -6.86
CA LEU A 257 -11.10 -11.92 -6.29
C LEU A 257 -11.23 -10.46 -6.77
N VAL A 258 -11.88 -10.21 -7.90
CA VAL A 258 -12.09 -8.87 -8.47
C VAL A 258 -13.47 -8.32 -8.08
N SER A 259 -14.52 -9.09 -8.31
CA SER A 259 -15.92 -8.66 -8.11
C SER A 259 -16.54 -9.12 -6.78
N GLY A 260 -15.87 -9.94 -5.99
CA GLY A 260 -16.45 -10.61 -4.81
C GLY A 260 -17.04 -9.67 -3.75
N VAL A 261 -16.58 -8.41 -3.65
CA VAL A 261 -17.23 -7.43 -2.77
C VAL A 261 -18.63 -7.07 -3.28
N THR A 262 -18.79 -6.85 -4.59
CA THR A 262 -20.08 -6.57 -5.22
C THR A 262 -20.93 -7.82 -5.33
N ASP A 263 -20.32 -8.98 -5.58
CA ASP A 263 -21.00 -10.27 -5.66
C ASP A 263 -21.61 -10.69 -4.30
N ALA A 264 -20.98 -10.35 -3.18
CA ALA A 264 -21.54 -10.59 -1.85
C ALA A 264 -22.80 -9.76 -1.55
N ILE A 265 -23.02 -8.67 -2.28
CA ILE A 265 -24.16 -7.78 -2.09
C ILE A 265 -25.32 -8.15 -3.04
N ARG A 266 -25.03 -8.71 -4.20
CA ARG A 266 -26.04 -9.11 -5.23
C ARG A 266 -27.13 -10.07 -4.73
N PRO A 267 -26.82 -11.11 -3.93
CA PRO A 267 -27.85 -12.02 -3.42
C PRO A 267 -28.91 -11.35 -2.55
N LEU A 268 -28.60 -10.19 -1.96
CA LEU A 268 -29.51 -9.45 -1.08
C LEU A 268 -30.41 -8.48 -1.84
N PHE A 269 -29.84 -7.78 -2.82
CA PHE A 269 -30.51 -6.68 -3.47
C PHE A 269 -30.91 -6.97 -4.93
N GLY A 270 -30.45 -8.09 -5.49
CA GLY A 270 -30.64 -8.45 -6.91
C GLY A 270 -29.59 -7.80 -7.82
N ASP A 271 -29.29 -8.46 -8.93
CA ASP A 271 -28.23 -8.06 -9.85
C ASP A 271 -28.41 -6.66 -10.45
N ASN A 272 -29.64 -6.26 -10.73
CA ASN A 272 -29.99 -4.96 -11.34
C ASN A 272 -30.39 -3.90 -10.30
N SER A 273 -30.08 -4.10 -9.02
CA SER A 273 -30.46 -3.16 -7.97
C SER A 273 -29.67 -1.85 -8.07
N PRO A 274 -30.35 -0.69 -7.93
CA PRO A 274 -29.67 0.61 -7.82
C PRO A 274 -28.62 0.63 -6.70
N ILE A 275 -28.81 -0.15 -5.63
CA ILE A 275 -27.87 -0.24 -4.51
C ILE A 275 -26.55 -0.88 -4.96
N VAL A 276 -26.61 -1.99 -5.71
CA VAL A 276 -25.43 -2.66 -6.26
C VAL A 276 -24.68 -1.70 -7.19
N LEU A 277 -25.39 -0.98 -8.05
CA LEU A 277 -24.80 0.01 -8.95
C LEU A 277 -24.11 1.15 -8.17
N ILE A 278 -24.77 1.70 -7.15
CA ILE A 278 -24.19 2.76 -6.32
C ILE A 278 -22.90 2.24 -5.62
N ILE A 279 -22.94 1.06 -5.01
CA ILE A 279 -21.78 0.47 -4.36
C ILE A 279 -20.63 0.24 -5.35
N THR A 280 -20.93 -0.23 -6.56
CA THR A 280 -19.92 -0.40 -7.62
C THR A 280 -19.29 0.93 -8.02
N VAL A 281 -20.06 1.99 -8.18
CA VAL A 281 -19.55 3.34 -8.47
C VAL A 281 -18.69 3.86 -7.31
N LEU A 282 -19.11 3.67 -6.05
CA LEU A 282 -18.33 4.03 -4.88
C LEU A 282 -17.00 3.24 -4.85
N PHE A 283 -17.04 1.95 -5.20
CA PHE A 283 -15.84 1.12 -5.30
C PHE A 283 -14.85 1.67 -6.35
N MET A 284 -15.33 2.06 -7.52
CA MET A 284 -14.50 2.69 -8.57
C MET A 284 -13.85 3.99 -8.07
N LEU A 285 -14.62 4.85 -7.39
CA LEU A 285 -14.12 6.09 -6.81
C LEU A 285 -13.06 5.83 -5.71
N CYS A 286 -13.24 4.76 -4.93
CA CYS A 286 -12.25 4.34 -3.93
C CYS A 286 -10.91 3.96 -4.55
N ILE A 287 -10.91 3.24 -5.69
CA ILE A 287 -9.68 2.85 -6.39
C ILE A 287 -8.87 4.10 -6.80
N VAL A 288 -9.54 5.12 -7.34
CA VAL A 288 -8.88 6.38 -7.70
C VAL A 288 -8.34 7.09 -6.45
N GLY A 289 -9.14 7.18 -5.39
CA GLY A 289 -8.74 7.81 -4.12
C GLY A 289 -7.54 7.10 -3.46
N ASP A 290 -7.53 5.79 -3.51
CA ASP A 290 -6.44 4.95 -3.01
C ASP A 290 -5.13 5.25 -3.74
N GLN A 291 -5.20 5.28 -5.07
CA GLN A 291 -4.03 5.56 -5.90
C GLN A 291 -3.47 6.98 -5.67
N VAL A 292 -4.34 7.98 -5.53
CA VAL A 292 -3.92 9.34 -5.17
C VAL A 292 -3.18 9.34 -3.83
N THR A 293 -3.75 8.69 -2.82
CA THR A 293 -3.18 8.61 -1.47
C THR A 293 -1.80 7.98 -1.46
N TRP A 294 -1.66 6.81 -2.09
CA TRP A 294 -0.40 6.07 -2.15
C TRP A 294 0.68 6.73 -3.01
N SER A 295 0.30 7.57 -3.96
CA SER A 295 1.28 8.25 -4.82
C SER A 295 1.83 9.54 -4.20
N MET A 296 1.10 10.20 -3.29
CA MET A 296 1.49 11.49 -2.74
C MET A 296 2.75 11.43 -1.87
N ALA A 297 2.76 10.58 -0.84
CA ALA A 297 3.84 10.52 0.14
C ALA A 297 5.15 9.95 -0.45
N PRO A 298 5.14 8.81 -1.17
CA PRO A 298 6.36 8.29 -1.79
C PRO A 298 6.97 9.22 -2.84
N SER A 299 6.14 9.96 -3.60
CA SER A 299 6.65 10.94 -4.57
C SER A 299 7.38 12.10 -3.90
N ARG A 300 6.92 12.57 -2.72
CA ARG A 300 7.64 13.59 -1.93
C ARG A 300 8.99 13.07 -1.46
N ALA A 301 9.02 11.86 -0.89
CA ALA A 301 10.26 11.25 -0.41
C ALA A 301 11.27 10.98 -1.55
N ALA A 302 10.80 10.56 -2.72
CA ALA A 302 11.65 10.37 -3.89
C ALA A 302 12.19 11.70 -4.44
N ALA A 303 11.36 12.75 -4.47
CA ALA A 303 11.79 14.09 -4.89
C ALA A 303 12.85 14.67 -3.95
N GLU A 304 12.73 14.42 -2.63
CA GLU A 304 13.74 14.83 -1.65
C GLU A 304 15.07 14.09 -1.88
N ALA A 305 15.03 12.77 -2.07
CA ALA A 305 16.22 11.99 -2.41
C ALA A 305 16.88 12.46 -3.72
N ALA A 306 16.09 12.92 -4.69
CA ALA A 306 16.61 13.49 -5.94
C ALA A 306 17.28 14.86 -5.73
N ARG A 307 16.73 15.73 -4.86
CA ARG A 307 17.34 16.99 -4.47
C ARG A 307 18.70 16.80 -3.79
N GLU A 308 18.85 15.72 -3.06
CA GLU A 308 20.11 15.34 -2.44
C GLU A 308 21.10 14.68 -3.43
N GLY A 309 20.75 14.59 -4.72
CA GLY A 309 21.59 14.02 -5.76
C GLY A 309 21.64 12.49 -5.80
N CYS A 310 20.72 11.81 -5.10
CA CYS A 310 20.68 10.35 -5.05
C CYS A 310 19.83 9.72 -6.16
N LEU A 311 18.87 10.49 -6.69
CA LEU A 311 18.05 10.11 -7.83
C LEU A 311 18.21 11.16 -8.96
N PRO A 312 17.78 10.85 -10.19
CA PRO A 312 17.89 11.78 -11.31
C PRO A 312 17.20 13.10 -11.03
N ALA A 313 17.81 14.22 -11.46
CA ALA A 313 17.27 15.56 -11.23
C ALA A 313 15.83 15.76 -11.76
N ILE A 314 15.43 14.99 -12.77
CA ILE A 314 14.04 15.04 -13.29
C ILE A 314 13.02 14.64 -12.23
N VAL A 315 13.34 13.67 -11.36
CA VAL A 315 12.47 13.22 -10.25
C VAL A 315 12.33 14.33 -9.19
N GLY A 316 13.38 15.12 -9.00
CA GLY A 316 13.42 16.23 -8.05
C GLY A 316 12.71 17.52 -8.50
N LYS A 317 12.04 17.52 -9.65
CA LYS A 317 11.32 18.70 -10.13
C LYS A 317 10.02 18.91 -9.32
N TRP A 318 9.81 20.16 -8.89
CA TRP A 318 8.59 20.59 -8.21
C TRP A 318 7.78 21.54 -9.08
N HIS A 319 6.47 21.45 -8.94
CA HIS A 319 5.56 22.32 -9.66
C HIS A 319 5.65 23.77 -9.10
N PRO A 320 5.94 24.79 -9.93
CA PRO A 320 6.23 26.13 -9.43
C PRO A 320 5.05 26.80 -8.71
N LYS A 321 3.81 26.50 -9.12
CA LYS A 321 2.59 27.07 -8.55
C LYS A 321 2.05 26.28 -7.36
N TYR A 322 2.06 24.94 -7.44
CA TYR A 322 1.36 24.09 -6.47
C TYR A 322 2.29 23.45 -5.44
N ASN A 323 3.60 23.61 -5.60
CA ASN A 323 4.62 23.05 -4.71
C ASN A 323 4.43 21.53 -4.48
N THR A 324 4.17 20.81 -5.57
CA THR A 324 4.00 19.36 -5.61
C THR A 324 5.16 18.71 -6.35
N PRO A 325 5.57 17.46 -6.05
CA PRO A 325 6.71 16.78 -6.66
C PRO A 325 6.36 16.24 -8.05
N CYS A 326 6.10 17.14 -9.02
CA CYS A 326 5.61 16.79 -10.34
C CYS A 326 6.57 15.90 -11.15
N GLY A 327 7.87 15.99 -10.93
CA GLY A 327 8.85 15.12 -11.59
C GLY A 327 8.70 13.66 -11.14
N ALA A 328 8.55 13.44 -9.84
CA ALA A 328 8.38 12.10 -9.28
C ALA A 328 7.05 11.48 -9.71
N SER A 329 5.93 12.21 -9.60
CA SER A 329 4.60 11.70 -9.98
C SER A 329 4.47 11.43 -11.48
N THR A 330 5.03 12.29 -12.34
CA THR A 330 5.05 12.05 -13.78
C THR A 330 5.87 10.79 -14.14
N THR A 331 6.99 10.57 -13.45
CA THR A 331 7.78 9.35 -13.65
C THR A 331 7.00 8.10 -13.24
N LEU A 332 6.21 8.15 -12.15
CA LEU A 332 5.31 7.05 -11.77
C LEU A 332 4.25 6.79 -12.86
N GLY A 333 3.69 7.82 -13.47
CA GLY A 333 2.76 7.69 -14.58
C GLY A 333 3.37 6.93 -15.77
N TRP A 334 4.63 7.20 -16.11
CA TRP A 334 5.33 6.45 -17.15
C TRP A 334 5.61 5.00 -16.77
N VAL A 335 6.01 4.74 -15.52
CA VAL A 335 6.20 3.36 -15.00
C VAL A 335 4.87 2.61 -15.06
N GLY A 336 3.79 3.22 -14.55
CA GLY A 336 2.46 2.62 -14.59
C GLY A 336 1.98 2.31 -16.00
N THR A 337 2.19 3.24 -16.95
CA THR A 337 1.85 3.04 -18.36
C THR A 337 2.62 1.85 -18.97
N ALA A 338 3.94 1.79 -18.75
CA ALA A 338 4.76 0.69 -19.27
C ALA A 338 4.34 -0.67 -18.68
N VAL A 339 4.08 -0.72 -17.37
CA VAL A 339 3.63 -1.93 -16.67
C VAL A 339 2.24 -2.34 -17.15
N SER A 340 1.31 -1.40 -17.35
CA SER A 340 -0.04 -1.70 -17.86
C SER A 340 -0.01 -2.32 -19.24
N ILE A 341 0.80 -1.77 -20.14
CA ILE A 341 0.98 -2.33 -21.49
C ILE A 341 1.52 -3.78 -21.38
N LEU A 342 2.56 -3.96 -20.56
CA LEU A 342 3.20 -5.26 -20.37
C LEU A 342 2.21 -6.31 -19.88
N TYR A 343 1.54 -6.05 -18.73
CA TYR A 343 0.63 -7.02 -18.13
C TYR A 343 -0.63 -7.26 -18.96
N THR A 344 -1.21 -6.23 -19.57
CA THR A 344 -2.37 -6.39 -20.45
C THR A 344 -2.04 -7.24 -21.67
N CYS A 345 -0.85 -7.10 -22.24
CA CYS A 345 -0.40 -7.94 -23.37
C CYS A 345 -0.13 -9.39 -22.96
N PHE A 346 0.41 -9.63 -21.75
CA PHE A 346 0.76 -10.97 -21.31
C PHE A 346 -0.40 -11.76 -20.71
N ALA A 347 -1.36 -11.10 -20.07
CA ALA A 347 -2.52 -11.74 -19.45
C ALA A 347 -3.60 -12.19 -20.43
N ALA A 348 -3.41 -11.93 -21.72
CA ALA A 348 -4.34 -12.34 -22.80
C ALA A 348 -5.82 -12.02 -22.54
N GLY A 349 -6.10 -10.97 -21.74
CA GLY A 349 -7.45 -10.50 -21.44
C GLY A 349 -8.04 -10.98 -20.11
N ASP A 350 -7.32 -11.76 -19.30
CA ASP A 350 -7.73 -12.07 -17.94
C ASP A 350 -7.31 -10.94 -16.97
N ASN A 351 -8.30 -10.11 -16.60
CA ASN A 351 -8.08 -8.97 -15.71
C ASN A 351 -7.72 -9.39 -14.28
N ALA A 352 -8.21 -10.54 -13.81
CA ALA A 352 -7.93 -11.02 -12.47
C ALA A 352 -6.47 -11.48 -12.36
N ASP A 353 -5.98 -12.28 -13.30
CA ASP A 353 -4.58 -12.71 -13.34
C ASP A 353 -3.64 -11.53 -13.54
N ALA A 354 -3.98 -10.58 -14.42
CA ALA A 354 -3.19 -9.35 -14.63
C ALA A 354 -3.10 -8.52 -13.36
N PHE A 355 -4.23 -8.31 -12.68
CA PHE A 355 -4.27 -7.57 -11.41
C PHE A 355 -3.41 -8.24 -10.34
N TRP A 356 -3.62 -9.55 -10.10
CA TRP A 356 -2.91 -10.25 -9.03
C TRP A 356 -1.42 -10.38 -9.27
N SER A 357 -1.00 -10.58 -10.51
CA SER A 357 0.41 -10.61 -10.86
C SER A 357 1.07 -9.23 -10.67
N ALA A 358 0.44 -8.15 -11.14
CA ALA A 358 0.95 -6.79 -10.96
C ALA A 358 0.90 -6.37 -9.47
N PHE A 359 -0.15 -6.76 -8.73
CA PHE A 359 -0.26 -6.55 -7.28
C PHE A 359 0.84 -7.26 -6.50
N SER A 360 1.07 -8.55 -6.77
CA SER A 360 2.13 -9.33 -6.12
C SER A 360 3.51 -8.76 -6.39
N PHE A 361 3.77 -8.32 -7.62
CA PHE A 361 5.03 -7.68 -7.97
C PHE A 361 5.21 -6.33 -7.25
N SER A 362 4.20 -5.46 -7.27
CA SER A 362 4.23 -4.19 -6.54
C SER A 362 4.43 -4.41 -5.05
N SER A 363 3.66 -5.33 -4.45
CA SER A 363 3.73 -5.67 -3.03
C SER A 363 5.11 -6.18 -2.64
N THR A 364 5.72 -7.06 -3.46
CA THR A 364 7.08 -7.54 -3.24
C THR A 364 8.09 -6.39 -3.24
N CYS A 365 7.95 -5.43 -4.17
CA CYS A 365 8.84 -4.25 -4.22
C CYS A 365 8.71 -3.39 -2.96
N ILE A 366 7.49 -3.02 -2.58
CA ILE A 366 7.28 -2.11 -1.46
C ILE A 366 7.67 -2.73 -0.13
N ILE A 367 7.24 -3.97 0.15
CA ILE A 367 7.55 -4.63 1.43
C ILE A 367 9.03 -5.01 1.56
N SER A 368 9.77 -5.15 0.45
CA SER A 368 11.23 -5.31 0.47
C SER A 368 11.93 -4.10 1.09
N SER A 369 11.38 -2.89 0.97
CA SER A 369 11.93 -1.69 1.62
C SER A 369 11.84 -1.77 3.15
N TYR A 370 10.86 -2.48 3.70
CA TYR A 370 10.69 -2.66 5.14
C TYR A 370 11.76 -3.54 5.77
N LEU A 371 12.46 -4.36 4.98
CA LEU A 371 13.63 -5.12 5.46
C LEU A 371 14.76 -4.20 5.94
N LEU A 372 14.81 -2.95 5.50
CA LEU A 372 15.73 -1.93 6.00
C LEU A 372 15.10 -1.04 7.08
N PHE A 373 13.79 -0.84 7.02
CA PHE A 373 13.05 0.01 7.95
C PHE A 373 13.06 -0.53 9.38
N TYR A 374 12.72 -1.79 9.60
CA TYR A 374 12.69 -2.35 10.95
C TYR A 374 14.06 -2.42 11.61
N PRO A 375 15.15 -2.87 10.94
CA PRO A 375 16.49 -2.78 11.53
C PRO A 375 16.95 -1.35 11.81
N ALA A 376 16.47 -0.35 11.03
CA ALA A 376 16.78 1.05 11.29
C ALA A 376 16.28 1.49 12.68
N PHE A 377 15.11 1.02 13.10
CA PHE A 377 14.58 1.28 14.44
C PHE A 377 15.53 0.85 15.57
N ILE A 378 16.04 -0.38 15.51
CA ILE A 378 17.00 -0.88 16.50
C ILE A 378 18.28 -0.07 16.45
N LYS A 379 18.81 0.17 15.24
CA LYS A 379 20.05 0.91 15.09
C LYS A 379 19.94 2.32 15.66
N LEU A 380 18.85 3.04 15.41
CA LEU A 380 18.60 4.38 15.96
C LEU A 380 18.43 4.37 17.48
N ARG A 381 17.87 3.30 18.05
CA ARG A 381 17.81 3.16 19.51
C ARG A 381 19.18 3.00 20.14
N LEU A 382 20.08 2.32 19.46
CA LEU A 382 21.45 2.04 19.96
C LEU A 382 22.39 3.22 19.71
N SER A 383 22.31 3.85 18.52
CA SER A 383 23.23 4.91 18.11
C SER A 383 22.84 6.31 18.62
N ASP A 384 21.56 6.50 18.95
CA ASP A 384 21.03 7.80 19.40
C ASP A 384 20.20 7.66 20.69
N PRO A 385 20.80 7.27 21.81
CA PRO A 385 20.11 7.06 23.08
C PRO A 385 19.68 8.36 23.76
N GLY A 386 20.32 9.48 23.42
CA GLY A 386 20.10 10.80 24.03
C GLY A 386 18.91 11.56 23.47
N THR A 387 18.40 11.19 22.30
CA THR A 387 17.26 11.88 21.68
C THR A 387 15.97 11.61 22.45
N SER A 388 15.24 12.69 22.75
CA SER A 388 13.93 12.62 23.42
C SER A 388 12.93 11.81 22.59
N ARG A 389 12.28 10.83 23.23
CA ARG A 389 11.27 9.96 22.63
C ARG A 389 9.91 10.24 23.25
N PRO A 390 9.09 11.10 22.63
CA PRO A 390 7.75 11.44 23.14
C PRO A 390 6.85 10.21 23.33
N TYR A 391 6.93 9.25 22.42
CA TYR A 391 6.42 7.90 22.62
C TYR A 391 7.59 6.93 22.65
N ARG A 392 7.70 6.17 23.71
CA ARG A 392 8.71 5.12 23.88
C ARG A 392 8.02 3.77 24.05
N MET A 393 8.40 2.79 23.22
CA MET A 393 7.88 1.43 23.30
C MET A 393 8.08 0.86 24.71
N PRO A 394 7.04 0.34 25.37
CA PRO A 394 7.16 -0.30 26.69
C PRO A 394 7.99 -1.58 26.62
N GLY A 395 8.56 -2.01 27.76
CA GLY A 395 9.35 -3.26 27.85
C GLY A 395 10.83 -3.13 27.45
N GLY A 396 11.32 -1.92 27.14
CA GLY A 396 12.74 -1.65 26.99
C GLY A 396 13.38 -2.23 25.73
N ALA A 397 14.66 -2.65 25.84
CA ALA A 397 15.43 -3.15 24.70
C ALA A 397 14.95 -4.53 24.23
N VAL A 398 14.60 -5.42 25.15
CA VAL A 398 14.15 -6.78 24.81
C VAL A 398 12.91 -6.75 23.95
N THR A 399 11.87 -5.99 24.35
CA THR A 399 10.64 -5.84 23.57
C THR A 399 10.93 -5.24 22.19
N ALA A 400 11.83 -4.25 22.11
CA ALA A 400 12.20 -3.65 20.83
C ALA A 400 12.82 -4.68 19.87
N TRP A 401 13.72 -5.51 20.35
CA TRP A 401 14.32 -6.58 19.54
C TRP A 401 13.29 -7.63 19.12
N VAL A 402 12.46 -8.10 20.05
CA VAL A 402 11.40 -9.08 19.75
C VAL A 402 10.44 -8.52 18.72
N CYS A 403 9.92 -7.32 18.89
CA CYS A 403 9.02 -6.68 17.94
C CYS A 403 9.65 -6.51 16.54
N THR A 404 10.93 -6.12 16.50
CA THR A 404 11.66 -5.98 15.24
C THR A 404 11.83 -7.31 14.53
N LEU A 405 12.25 -8.35 15.24
CA LEU A 405 12.43 -9.70 14.69
C LEU A 405 11.09 -10.26 14.16
N LEU A 406 10.00 -10.09 14.92
CA LEU A 406 8.66 -10.49 14.48
C LEU A 406 8.28 -9.79 13.19
N CYS A 407 8.41 -8.46 13.13
CA CYS A 407 8.07 -7.70 11.92
C CYS A 407 8.92 -8.12 10.73
N VAL A 408 10.23 -8.28 10.89
CA VAL A 408 11.13 -8.73 9.81
C VAL A 408 10.74 -10.14 9.33
N SER A 409 10.43 -11.06 10.25
CA SER A 409 10.03 -12.43 9.91
C SER A 409 8.71 -12.44 9.12
N PHE A 410 7.71 -11.68 9.56
CA PHE A 410 6.43 -11.56 8.84
C PHE A 410 6.61 -10.98 7.45
N ILE A 411 7.42 -9.92 7.30
CA ILE A 411 7.74 -9.34 5.98
C ILE A 411 8.46 -10.35 5.09
N ALA A 412 9.42 -11.11 5.63
CA ALA A 412 10.13 -12.14 4.87
C ALA A 412 9.17 -13.24 4.38
N VAL A 413 8.26 -13.71 5.25
CA VAL A 413 7.21 -14.67 4.88
C VAL A 413 6.31 -14.08 3.80
N ALA A 414 5.87 -12.83 3.94
CA ALA A 414 5.03 -12.18 2.94
C ALA A 414 5.71 -12.09 1.57
N ILE A 415 7.00 -11.73 1.51
CA ILE A 415 7.77 -11.69 0.26
C ILE A 415 7.80 -13.08 -0.38
N VAL A 416 8.09 -14.13 0.39
CA VAL A 416 8.12 -15.51 -0.12
C VAL A 416 6.76 -15.91 -0.68
N LEU A 417 5.65 -15.63 0.03
CA LEU A 417 4.31 -16.00 -0.41
C LEU A 417 3.80 -15.15 -1.59
N PHE A 418 4.20 -13.90 -1.73
CA PHE A 418 3.88 -13.11 -2.93
C PHE A 418 4.61 -13.62 -4.16
N VAL A 419 5.86 -14.04 -4.00
CA VAL A 419 6.66 -14.57 -5.12
C VAL A 419 6.26 -16.03 -5.42
N PHE A 420 6.01 -16.82 -4.40
CA PHE A 420 5.73 -18.26 -4.49
C PHE A 420 4.46 -18.63 -3.69
N PRO A 421 3.26 -18.26 -4.16
CA PRO A 421 2.02 -18.45 -3.39
C PRO A 421 1.73 -19.93 -3.07
N ASP A 422 2.15 -20.85 -3.94
CA ASP A 422 1.90 -22.29 -3.81
C ASP A 422 3.04 -23.05 -3.11
N ILE A 423 4.05 -22.35 -2.53
CA ILE A 423 5.22 -22.98 -1.93
C ILE A 423 4.86 -23.89 -0.75
N LEU A 424 3.82 -23.54 -0.01
CA LEU A 424 3.33 -24.35 1.13
C LEU A 424 2.68 -25.65 0.72
N SER A 425 2.19 -25.75 -0.52
CA SER A 425 1.70 -27.00 -1.14
C SER A 425 2.80 -27.82 -1.81
N GLY A 426 4.07 -27.34 -1.76
CA GLY A 426 5.22 -27.99 -2.37
C GLY A 426 5.33 -27.81 -3.89
N THR A 427 4.58 -26.87 -4.47
CA THR A 427 4.60 -26.57 -5.90
C THR A 427 5.06 -25.15 -6.17
N VAL A 428 5.58 -24.90 -7.38
CA VAL A 428 5.97 -23.57 -7.82
C VAL A 428 5.31 -23.26 -9.16
N ASN A 429 4.47 -22.24 -9.18
CA ASN A 429 3.84 -21.76 -10.41
C ASN A 429 4.77 -20.75 -11.10
N TRP A 430 5.61 -21.18 -12.00
CA TRP A 430 6.56 -20.34 -12.72
C TRP A 430 5.90 -19.28 -13.62
N ARG A 431 4.64 -19.47 -14.04
CA ARG A 431 3.90 -18.44 -14.79
C ARG A 431 3.66 -17.20 -13.93
N HIS A 432 3.38 -17.40 -12.63
CA HIS A 432 3.23 -16.31 -11.66
C HIS A 432 4.59 -15.85 -11.12
N SER A 433 5.43 -16.76 -10.65
CA SER A 433 6.68 -16.46 -9.93
C SER A 433 7.77 -15.90 -10.85
N GLY A 434 7.87 -16.40 -12.06
CA GLY A 434 8.94 -16.04 -13.02
C GLY A 434 8.99 -14.54 -13.33
N PRO A 435 7.88 -13.93 -13.78
CA PRO A 435 7.81 -12.48 -14.04
C PRO A 435 8.16 -11.62 -12.82
N ILE A 436 7.75 -12.04 -11.61
CA ILE A 436 8.03 -11.30 -10.37
C ILE A 436 9.52 -11.36 -10.05
N VAL A 437 10.15 -12.55 -10.11
CA VAL A 437 11.58 -12.72 -9.83
C VAL A 437 12.43 -11.93 -10.84
N ILE A 438 12.13 -12.08 -12.13
CA ILE A 438 12.85 -11.37 -13.20
C ILE A 438 12.65 -9.87 -13.06
N GLY A 439 11.43 -9.43 -12.81
CA GLY A 439 11.08 -8.03 -12.59
C GLY A 439 11.80 -7.43 -11.38
N MET A 440 11.87 -8.15 -10.26
CA MET A 440 12.63 -7.72 -9.07
C MET A 440 14.11 -7.57 -9.36
N ILE A 441 14.74 -8.54 -10.03
CA ILE A 441 16.15 -8.45 -10.42
C ILE A 441 16.37 -7.24 -11.35
N PHE A 442 15.49 -7.05 -12.33
CA PHE A 442 15.55 -5.92 -13.25
C PHE A 442 15.42 -4.57 -12.51
N ILE A 443 14.42 -4.39 -11.64
CA ILE A 443 14.23 -3.16 -10.88
C ILE A 443 15.42 -2.88 -9.97
N LEU A 444 15.95 -3.87 -9.28
CA LEU A 444 17.13 -3.71 -8.42
C LEU A 444 18.37 -3.32 -9.23
N ALA A 445 18.60 -3.96 -10.38
CA ALA A 445 19.72 -3.64 -11.26
C ALA A 445 19.61 -2.22 -11.84
N VAL A 446 18.44 -1.87 -12.37
CA VAL A 446 18.16 -0.53 -12.90
C VAL A 446 18.30 0.52 -11.80
N GLY A 447 17.75 0.27 -10.61
CA GLY A 447 17.86 1.15 -9.46
C GLY A 447 19.30 1.42 -9.05
N GLU A 448 20.13 0.37 -8.97
CA GLU A 448 21.55 0.53 -8.63
C GLU A 448 22.31 1.35 -9.69
N VAL A 449 22.02 1.13 -10.98
CA VAL A 449 22.63 1.92 -12.07
C VAL A 449 22.21 3.40 -11.98
N ILE A 450 20.91 3.65 -11.75
CA ILE A 450 20.37 5.00 -11.61
C ILE A 450 21.02 5.74 -10.43
N ILE A 451 21.07 5.08 -9.26
CA ILE A 451 21.63 5.65 -8.03
C ILE A 451 23.11 5.99 -8.22
N ARG A 452 23.91 5.04 -8.72
CA ARG A 452 25.35 5.27 -8.96
C ARG A 452 25.61 6.42 -9.92
N ARG A 453 24.87 6.47 -11.05
CA ARG A 453 25.02 7.55 -12.03
C ARG A 453 24.61 8.91 -11.47
N SER A 454 23.56 8.96 -10.64
CA SER A 454 23.12 10.21 -10.01
C SER A 454 24.12 10.71 -8.99
N GLU A 455 24.67 9.83 -8.14
CA GLU A 455 25.74 10.16 -7.19
C GLU A 455 27.00 10.71 -7.89
N GLN A 456 27.43 10.06 -8.99
CA GLN A 456 28.60 10.49 -9.77
C GLN A 456 28.37 11.86 -10.40
N ARG A 457 27.22 12.13 -11.00
CA ARG A 457 26.87 13.42 -11.58
C ARG A 457 26.82 14.52 -10.52
N HIS A 458 26.22 14.26 -9.38
CA HIS A 458 26.14 15.21 -8.28
C HIS A 458 27.52 15.57 -7.73
N ALA A 459 28.39 14.57 -7.55
CA ALA A 459 29.78 14.79 -7.12
C ALA A 459 30.56 15.63 -8.16
N ALA A 460 30.43 15.35 -9.45
CA ALA A 460 31.07 16.13 -10.51
C ALA A 460 30.60 17.58 -10.52
N THR A 461 29.30 17.83 -10.34
CA THR A 461 28.75 19.20 -10.27
C THR A 461 29.28 19.96 -9.06
N LEU A 462 29.39 19.33 -7.88
CA LEU A 462 29.97 19.94 -6.69
C LEU A 462 31.44 20.27 -6.87
N THR A 463 32.22 19.40 -7.49
CA THR A 463 33.63 19.64 -7.76
C THR A 463 33.83 20.82 -8.72
N ALA A 464 32.99 20.90 -9.77
CA ALA A 464 33.03 22.01 -10.73
C ALA A 464 32.69 23.37 -10.05
N SER A 465 31.64 23.40 -9.20
CA SER A 465 31.25 24.62 -8.48
C SER A 465 32.31 25.12 -7.47
N LEU A 466 33.06 24.18 -6.87
CA LEU A 466 34.18 24.53 -5.97
C LEU A 466 35.40 25.11 -6.72
N GLN A 467 35.59 24.74 -7.99
CA GLN A 467 36.67 25.27 -8.84
C GLN A 467 36.34 26.64 -9.47
N GLU A 468 35.06 26.98 -9.59
CA GLU A 468 34.58 28.25 -10.15
C GLU A 468 34.48 29.39 -9.11
N THR A 469 34.68 29.12 -7.80
CA THR A 469 34.74 30.19 -6.79
C THR A 469 36.13 30.83 -6.79
N PRO A 470 36.33 32.05 -7.35
CA PRO A 470 37.60 32.76 -7.28
C PRO A 470 37.91 33.09 -5.81
N GLN A 471 39.18 32.92 -5.42
CA GLN A 471 39.73 33.37 -4.13
C GLN A 471 39.69 34.91 -4.03
#